data_7398badd50c53b51baacde267ada2dc3
#
_entry.id   7398badd50c53b51baacde267ada2dc3
#
_cell.length_a   1.000
_cell.length_b   1.000
_cell.length_c   1.000
_cell.angle_alpha   90.00
_cell.angle_beta   90.00
_cell.angle_gamma   90.00
#
_symmetry.space_group_name_H-M   'P 1'
#
loop_
_entity.id
_entity.type
_entity.pdbx_description
1 polymer ?
#
loop_
_entity_poly.entity_id
_entity_poly.type
_entity_poly.pdbx_seq_one_letter_code
_entity_poly.pdbx_strand_id
1 'polypeptide(L)'
;ATIKIAKKNTPDKAVKMAVTGANGKFQEKLNVAAGNYIITISSIGKAPIVKEFTLKPSVKEVDLGTMISSEANNVLKGVEVVAQKPLVKVDVDKIEYNIEDDPDSKSNSILEMLRKVPLVTVDGEDNVQVNGSSSFKIHVNGKPNNMMSNNPKEVLKSMPANTIKYIEVITSPGAKYDAEGIGGILNIVTVGSGFEGYTATFRGNANNNGVGAGTYAMVKQGKLTVSANYNYNYNNSPRSYSDSYRENYEPDKENEKYLESESSSKSKGNFQYGNLEASYEIDTLRLLTVAFGMYGSSDKSNSGGNTIMHGADRQDFAYRYRTDNHGKGSWYSINGNIDYQRTSRKNKERMITFSYKINSQPQTNDSYNTYLDIEPDENKLDIIKELSLKNFHSDGKTNTMEQTFQVDY
;
A
#
# COMPACT_ATOMS: atom_id res chain seq x y z
N ALA A 1 18.22 50.93 30.71
CA ALA A 1 17.17 50.47 29.84
C ALA A 1 17.30 51.08 28.45
N THR A 2 16.86 50.39 27.41
CA THR A 2 16.80 50.89 26.03
C THR A 2 15.46 51.53 25.79
N ILE A 3 15.47 52.69 25.15
CA ILE A 3 14.30 53.51 24.83
C ILE A 3 14.11 53.49 23.30
N LYS A 4 12.93 53.13 22.86
CA LYS A 4 12.52 53.24 21.44
C LYS A 4 11.32 54.18 21.34
N ILE A 5 11.40 55.22 20.53
CA ILE A 5 10.28 56.10 20.24
C ILE A 5 9.88 55.91 18.78
N ALA A 6 8.60 55.70 18.54
CA ALA A 6 8.04 55.46 17.20
C ALA A 6 6.72 56.24 17.03
N LYS A 7 6.27 56.47 15.80
CA LYS A 7 4.92 56.98 15.53
C LYS A 7 3.88 55.91 15.88
N LYS A 8 2.74 56.28 16.44
CA LYS A 8 1.68 55.38 16.81
C LYS A 8 1.21 54.48 15.64
N ASN A 9 1.19 55.03 14.42
CA ASN A 9 0.73 54.34 13.23
C ASN A 9 1.81 53.42 12.60
N THR A 10 3.07 53.51 13.06
CA THR A 10 4.19 52.70 12.57
C THR A 10 5.10 52.30 13.74
N PRO A 11 4.62 51.50 14.69
CA PRO A 11 5.35 51.18 15.95
C PRO A 11 6.66 50.44 15.71
N ASP A 12 6.80 49.77 14.58
CA ASP A 12 8.02 49.03 14.24
C ASP A 12 9.16 49.91 13.72
N LYS A 13 8.84 51.13 13.19
CA LYS A 13 9.83 52.10 12.71
C LYS A 13 10.21 53.07 13.84
N ALA A 14 11.38 52.89 14.45
CA ALA A 14 11.89 53.81 15.42
C ALA A 14 12.20 55.19 14.76
N VAL A 15 11.69 56.27 15.32
CA VAL A 15 12.09 57.65 14.97
C VAL A 15 13.25 58.12 15.84
N LYS A 16 13.41 57.53 17.02
CA LYS A 16 14.55 57.75 17.91
C LYS A 16 14.79 56.51 18.76
N MET A 17 16.06 56.21 18.97
CA MET A 17 16.51 55.23 19.96
C MET A 17 17.47 55.93 20.93
N ALA A 18 17.38 55.61 22.19
CA ALA A 18 18.19 56.13 23.26
C ALA A 18 18.36 55.10 24.39
N VAL A 19 19.17 55.45 25.38
CA VAL A 19 19.36 54.67 26.62
C VAL A 19 19.19 55.52 27.85
N THR A 20 18.66 54.97 28.90
CA THR A 20 18.60 55.66 30.21
C THR A 20 19.99 55.81 30.83
N GLY A 21 20.21 56.88 31.54
CA GLY A 21 21.38 57.00 32.43
C GLY A 21 21.40 55.95 33.52
N ALA A 22 22.49 55.83 34.26
CA ALA A 22 22.66 54.87 35.35
C ALA A 22 21.59 55.00 36.45
N ASN A 23 21.05 56.22 36.65
CA ASN A 23 19.97 56.52 37.58
C ASN A 23 18.56 56.31 37.04
N GLY A 24 18.43 55.71 35.82
CA GLY A 24 17.14 55.47 35.14
C GLY A 24 16.49 56.70 34.51
N LYS A 25 17.11 57.87 34.59
CA LYS A 25 16.57 59.09 33.97
C LYS A 25 16.98 59.18 32.51
N PHE A 26 16.13 59.81 31.67
CA PHE A 26 16.43 60.16 30.28
C PHE A 26 15.81 61.50 29.90
N GLN A 27 16.42 62.16 28.98
CA GLN A 27 15.91 63.36 28.34
C GLN A 27 16.38 63.38 26.89
N GLU A 28 15.43 63.34 25.96
CA GLU A 28 15.74 63.19 24.54
C GLU A 28 15.11 64.29 23.70
N LYS A 29 15.91 64.88 22.82
CA LYS A 29 15.43 65.86 21.83
C LYS A 29 14.88 65.09 20.61
N LEU A 30 13.62 65.35 20.28
CA LEU A 30 12.97 64.82 19.10
C LEU A 30 12.82 65.90 18.03
N ASN A 31 13.39 65.64 16.87
CA ASN A 31 13.25 66.52 15.70
C ASN A 31 12.23 65.94 14.73
N VAL A 32 10.97 65.89 15.17
CA VAL A 32 9.86 65.18 14.48
C VAL A 32 8.63 66.10 14.42
N ALA A 33 7.73 65.85 13.48
CA ALA A 33 6.47 66.58 13.36
C ALA A 33 5.54 66.34 14.55
N ALA A 34 4.65 67.30 14.84
CA ALA A 34 3.58 67.10 15.80
C ALA A 34 2.74 65.87 15.45
N GLY A 35 2.30 65.09 16.46
CA GLY A 35 1.55 63.87 16.26
C GLY A 35 1.57 62.93 17.47
N ASN A 36 1.00 61.76 17.30
CA ASN A 36 0.94 60.75 18.34
C ASN A 36 2.11 59.76 18.23
N TYR A 37 2.78 59.54 19.35
CA TYR A 37 3.97 58.71 19.45
C TYR A 37 3.83 57.66 20.56
N ILE A 38 4.60 56.63 20.45
CA ILE A 38 4.71 55.57 21.46
C ILE A 38 6.17 55.49 21.89
N ILE A 39 6.38 55.49 23.18
CA ILE A 39 7.67 55.15 23.80
C ILE A 39 7.62 53.73 24.33
N THR A 40 8.60 52.93 23.97
CA THR A 40 8.82 51.59 24.51
C THR A 40 10.16 51.57 25.25
N ILE A 41 10.13 51.20 26.52
CA ILE A 41 11.32 51.08 27.36
C ILE A 41 11.52 49.60 27.69
N SER A 42 12.67 49.09 27.30
CA SER A 42 13.02 47.68 27.48
C SER A 42 14.27 47.52 28.34
N SER A 43 14.26 46.61 29.28
CA SER A 43 15.41 46.23 30.09
C SER A 43 15.46 44.72 30.24
N ILE A 44 16.67 44.16 30.39
CA ILE A 44 16.87 42.71 30.57
C ILE A 44 16.20 42.30 31.88
N GLY A 45 15.38 41.23 31.82
CA GLY A 45 14.68 40.68 32.99
C GLY A 45 13.45 41.48 33.43
N LYS A 46 13.04 42.52 32.74
CA LYS A 46 11.87 43.35 33.05
C LYS A 46 10.86 43.35 31.90
N ALA A 47 9.58 43.46 32.25
CA ALA A 47 8.55 43.64 31.25
C ALA A 47 8.70 44.98 30.51
N PRO A 48 8.57 45.05 29.20
CA PRO A 48 8.68 46.30 28.49
C PRO A 48 7.54 47.24 28.87
N ILE A 49 7.85 48.50 29.08
CA ILE A 49 6.89 49.57 29.37
C ILE A 49 6.54 50.20 28.04
N VAL A 50 5.27 50.30 27.72
CA VAL A 50 4.76 50.98 26.53
C VAL A 50 3.86 52.11 26.99
N LYS A 51 4.16 53.37 26.58
CA LYS A 51 3.34 54.54 26.88
C LYS A 51 3.14 55.41 25.64
N GLU A 52 1.91 55.85 25.44
CA GLU A 52 1.56 56.78 24.35
C GLU A 52 1.70 58.19 24.83
N PHE A 53 2.13 59.08 23.95
CA PHE A 53 2.18 60.54 24.19
C PHE A 53 1.94 61.31 22.91
N THR A 54 1.49 62.58 23.05
CA THR A 54 1.19 63.42 21.92
C THR A 54 2.12 64.65 21.92
N LEU A 55 2.81 64.89 20.81
CA LEU A 55 3.57 66.11 20.56
C LEU A 55 2.67 67.13 19.89
N LYS A 56 2.42 68.28 20.55
CA LYS A 56 1.70 69.44 19.96
C LYS A 56 2.68 70.43 19.44
N PRO A 57 2.34 71.25 18.41
CA PRO A 57 3.27 72.24 17.79
C PRO A 57 3.79 73.32 18.76
N SER A 58 3.02 73.59 19.82
CA SER A 58 3.33 74.66 20.79
C SER A 58 4.04 74.13 22.05
N VAL A 59 4.22 72.82 22.18
CA VAL A 59 4.79 72.24 23.41
C VAL A 59 6.27 71.95 23.21
N LYS A 60 7.11 72.61 23.99
CA LYS A 60 8.56 72.47 23.91
C LYS A 60 9.11 71.31 24.67
N GLU A 61 8.34 70.73 25.64
CA GLU A 61 8.77 69.68 26.48
C GLU A 61 7.57 68.85 26.89
N VAL A 62 7.70 67.48 26.91
CA VAL A 62 6.68 66.55 27.33
C VAL A 62 7.29 65.69 28.47
N ASP A 63 6.79 65.91 29.68
CA ASP A 63 7.14 65.05 30.82
C ASP A 63 6.31 63.76 30.78
N LEU A 64 7.00 62.66 30.70
CA LEU A 64 6.36 61.31 30.70
C LEU A 64 6.22 60.76 32.09
N GLY A 65 6.70 61.44 33.15
CA GLY A 65 6.62 61.04 34.51
C GLY A 65 7.46 59.81 34.81
N THR A 66 7.30 59.30 36.03
CA THR A 66 8.00 58.05 36.47
C THR A 66 7.27 56.82 35.94
N MET A 67 8.00 55.94 35.28
CA MET A 67 7.50 54.67 34.77
C MET A 67 8.16 53.51 35.52
N ILE A 68 7.36 52.65 36.13
CA ILE A 68 7.81 51.51 36.91
C ILE A 68 7.67 50.24 36.09
N SER A 69 8.80 49.54 35.91
CA SER A 69 8.78 48.24 35.21
C SER A 69 8.60 47.12 36.23
N SER A 70 7.69 46.20 35.96
CA SER A 70 7.54 44.96 36.72
C SER A 70 8.58 43.92 36.27
N GLU A 71 8.81 42.93 37.08
CA GLU A 71 9.59 41.78 36.63
C GLU A 71 8.87 41.09 35.44
N ALA A 72 9.64 40.72 34.43
CA ALA A 72 9.09 39.92 33.36
C ALA A 72 8.73 38.55 33.98
N ASN A 73 7.45 38.31 34.16
CA ASN A 73 6.95 36.94 34.28
C ASN A 73 7.18 36.31 32.91
N ASN A 74 8.40 35.86 32.64
CA ASN A 74 8.65 34.86 31.63
C ASN A 74 7.97 33.56 32.11
N VAL A 75 6.67 33.47 31.95
CA VAL A 75 6.07 32.20 31.64
C VAL A 75 6.76 31.83 30.32
N LEU A 76 7.86 31.09 30.40
CA LEU A 76 8.33 30.28 29.29
C LEU A 76 7.04 29.57 28.82
N LYS A 77 6.51 29.94 27.66
CA LYS A 77 5.62 29.03 26.94
C LYS A 77 6.43 27.74 26.91
N GLY A 78 6.00 26.79 27.75
CA GLY A 78 6.65 25.50 27.76
C GLY A 78 6.71 25.11 26.29
N VAL A 79 7.88 24.77 25.81
CA VAL A 79 8.00 24.03 24.57
C VAL A 79 7.15 22.81 24.86
N GLU A 80 5.92 22.78 24.35
CA GLU A 80 5.12 21.59 24.31
C GLU A 80 5.96 20.65 23.43
N VAL A 81 6.82 19.88 24.07
CA VAL A 81 7.45 18.73 23.46
C VAL A 81 6.26 17.81 23.24
N VAL A 82 5.60 17.97 22.11
CA VAL A 82 4.74 16.95 21.55
C VAL A 82 5.73 15.82 21.28
N ALA A 83 5.88 14.93 22.25
CA ALA A 83 6.59 13.70 22.06
C ALA A 83 5.84 13.02 20.91
N GLN A 84 6.42 13.02 19.72
CA GLN A 84 5.89 12.21 18.63
C GLN A 84 5.86 10.80 19.19
N LYS A 85 4.66 10.23 19.27
CA LYS A 85 4.51 8.83 19.63
C LYS A 85 5.41 8.02 18.70
N PRO A 86 6.24 7.12 19.22
CA PRO A 86 7.07 6.31 18.36
C PRO A 86 6.16 5.55 17.39
N LEU A 87 6.49 5.58 16.09
CA LEU A 87 5.75 4.85 15.06
C LEU A 87 5.83 3.33 15.28
N VAL A 88 6.89 2.86 15.93
CA VAL A 88 7.12 1.43 16.19
C VAL A 88 7.00 1.17 17.68
N LYS A 89 6.20 0.19 18.04
CA LYS A 89 6.11 -0.38 19.38
C LYS A 89 6.47 -1.86 19.31
N VAL A 90 7.37 -2.30 20.20
CA VAL A 90 7.85 -3.68 20.26
C VAL A 90 7.32 -4.32 21.53
N ASP A 91 6.54 -5.38 21.38
CA ASP A 91 6.11 -6.27 22.45
C ASP A 91 6.86 -7.63 22.33
N VAL A 92 6.65 -8.55 23.26
CA VAL A 92 7.40 -9.83 23.31
C VAL A 92 7.09 -10.73 22.11
N ASP A 93 5.85 -10.73 21.63
CA ASP A 93 5.32 -11.62 20.60
C ASP A 93 4.95 -10.91 19.30
N LYS A 94 5.01 -9.57 19.28
CA LYS A 94 4.62 -8.78 18.12
C LYS A 94 5.33 -7.42 18.04
N ILE A 95 5.37 -6.91 16.83
CA ILE A 95 5.78 -5.53 16.56
C ILE A 95 4.57 -4.80 15.96
N GLU A 96 4.25 -3.63 16.51
CA GLU A 96 3.18 -2.75 16.02
C GLU A 96 3.79 -1.55 15.31
N TYR A 97 3.34 -1.26 14.10
CA TYR A 97 3.67 -0.06 13.36
C TYR A 97 2.45 0.83 13.23
N ASN A 98 2.52 2.03 13.78
CA ASN A 98 1.43 3.00 13.77
C ASN A 98 1.35 3.71 12.40
N ILE A 99 0.37 3.34 11.61
CA ILE A 99 0.11 3.91 10.28
C ILE A 99 -0.62 5.25 10.39
N GLU A 100 -1.55 5.38 11.35
CA GLU A 100 -2.39 6.57 11.51
C GLU A 100 -1.56 7.83 11.76
N ASP A 101 -0.49 7.71 12.55
CA ASP A 101 0.40 8.82 12.90
C ASP A 101 1.55 9.02 11.87
N ASP A 102 1.70 8.15 10.86
CA ASP A 102 2.69 8.32 9.78
C ASP A 102 2.14 9.25 8.68
N PRO A 103 2.77 10.40 8.40
CA PRO A 103 2.32 11.33 7.38
C PRO A 103 2.15 10.73 5.98
N ASP A 104 2.98 9.73 5.63
CA ASP A 104 2.95 9.07 4.32
C ASP A 104 1.72 8.19 4.12
N SER A 105 1.00 7.83 5.20
CA SER A 105 -0.25 7.06 5.11
C SER A 105 -1.34 7.77 4.31
N LYS A 106 -1.28 9.10 4.19
CA LYS A 106 -2.28 9.90 3.48
C LYS A 106 -2.29 9.70 1.97
N SER A 107 -1.15 9.34 1.39
CA SER A 107 -0.97 9.23 -0.06
C SER A 107 -0.62 7.82 -0.53
N ASN A 108 -0.13 6.96 0.35
CA ASN A 108 0.38 5.65 0.01
C ASN A 108 -0.68 4.53 0.13
N SER A 109 -0.42 3.41 -0.52
CA SER A 109 -1.13 2.15 -0.29
C SER A 109 -0.60 1.43 0.95
N ILE A 110 -1.33 0.43 1.41
CA ILE A 110 -0.83 -0.44 2.50
C ILE A 110 0.47 -1.11 2.07
N LEU A 111 0.56 -1.59 0.84
CA LEU A 111 1.77 -2.25 0.33
C LEU A 111 3.01 -1.34 0.43
N GLU A 112 2.87 -0.07 0.09
CA GLU A 112 3.96 0.90 0.20
C GLU A 112 4.33 1.18 1.66
N MET A 113 3.35 1.25 2.55
CA MET A 113 3.62 1.41 3.99
C MET A 113 4.29 0.19 4.60
N LEU A 114 4.03 -1.02 4.09
CA LEU A 114 4.71 -2.24 4.56
C LEU A 114 6.22 -2.20 4.39
N ARG A 115 6.76 -1.42 3.45
CA ARG A 115 8.21 -1.20 3.30
C ARG A 115 8.86 -0.53 4.52
N LYS A 116 8.06 0.12 5.37
CA LYS A 116 8.49 0.77 6.61
C LYS A 116 8.26 -0.10 7.85
N VAL A 117 7.47 -1.16 7.73
CA VAL A 117 7.12 -2.02 8.86
C VAL A 117 8.28 -2.95 9.16
N PRO A 118 8.81 -2.98 10.39
CA PRO A 118 9.87 -3.90 10.77
C PRO A 118 9.47 -5.36 10.55
N LEU A 119 10.42 -6.22 10.19
CA LEU A 119 10.25 -7.63 9.86
C LEU A 119 9.38 -7.91 8.62
N VAL A 120 8.98 -6.88 7.89
CA VAL A 120 8.31 -7.03 6.60
C VAL A 120 9.24 -6.56 5.51
N THR A 121 9.39 -7.34 4.45
CA THR A 121 10.14 -6.96 3.24
C THR A 121 9.19 -7.00 2.04
N VAL A 122 9.30 -6.01 1.19
CA VAL A 122 8.59 -5.93 -0.08
C VAL A 122 9.65 -5.74 -1.15
N ASP A 123 9.80 -6.72 -2.03
CA ASP A 123 10.81 -6.72 -3.10
C ASP A 123 10.45 -5.76 -4.25
N GLY A 124 11.31 -5.71 -5.28
CA GLY A 124 11.11 -4.88 -6.47
C GLY A 124 9.92 -5.31 -7.34
N GLU A 125 9.44 -6.54 -7.17
CA GLU A 125 8.28 -7.09 -7.85
C GLU A 125 7.00 -6.99 -7.01
N ASP A 126 7.04 -6.29 -5.88
CA ASP A 126 5.95 -6.14 -4.92
C ASP A 126 5.56 -7.43 -4.16
N ASN A 127 6.45 -8.43 -4.10
CA ASN A 127 6.20 -9.62 -3.27
C ASN A 127 6.49 -9.30 -1.80
N VAL A 128 5.60 -9.74 -0.94
CA VAL A 128 5.68 -9.48 0.51
C VAL A 128 6.25 -10.71 1.21
N GLN A 129 7.18 -10.48 2.14
CA GLN A 129 7.68 -11.49 3.08
C GLN A 129 7.53 -10.96 4.50
N VAL A 130 7.17 -11.84 5.40
CA VAL A 130 7.03 -11.55 6.83
C VAL A 130 8.01 -12.41 7.59
N ASN A 131 8.87 -11.80 8.40
CA ASN A 131 9.93 -12.48 9.15
C ASN A 131 10.82 -13.39 8.26
N GLY A 132 11.12 -12.91 7.03
CA GLY A 132 11.91 -13.64 6.04
C GLY A 132 11.19 -14.78 5.33
N SER A 133 9.90 -14.99 5.58
CA SER A 133 9.10 -16.04 4.96
C SER A 133 8.04 -15.46 4.01
N SER A 134 7.90 -16.06 2.83
CA SER A 134 6.78 -15.79 1.91
C SER A 134 5.50 -16.52 2.31
N SER A 135 5.60 -17.49 3.23
CA SER A 135 4.43 -18.17 3.81
C SER A 135 3.99 -17.45 5.07
N PHE A 136 2.98 -16.62 4.98
CA PHE A 136 2.39 -15.90 6.11
C PHE A 136 0.89 -15.79 5.96
N LYS A 137 0.19 -15.44 7.04
CA LYS A 137 -1.27 -15.19 7.01
C LYS A 137 -1.54 -13.71 7.21
N ILE A 138 -2.59 -13.22 6.58
CA ILE A 138 -3.09 -11.87 6.83
C ILE A 138 -4.36 -11.95 7.66
N HIS A 139 -4.36 -11.21 8.76
CA HIS A 139 -5.54 -10.97 9.56
C HIS A 139 -6.01 -9.53 9.37
N VAL A 140 -7.29 -9.31 9.49
CA VAL A 140 -7.90 -7.98 9.56
C VAL A 140 -8.69 -7.89 10.87
N ASN A 141 -8.30 -6.93 11.71
CA ASN A 141 -8.87 -6.76 13.05
C ASN A 141 -8.84 -8.07 13.88
N GLY A 142 -7.72 -8.80 13.81
CA GLY A 142 -7.50 -10.06 14.51
C GLY A 142 -8.17 -11.29 13.90
N LYS A 143 -8.83 -11.15 12.74
CA LYS A 143 -9.53 -12.27 12.06
C LYS A 143 -8.78 -12.69 10.81
N PRO A 144 -8.62 -14.01 10.55
CA PRO A 144 -8.02 -14.49 9.31
C PRO A 144 -8.75 -13.96 8.09
N ASN A 145 -7.99 -13.41 7.15
CA ASN A 145 -8.48 -13.02 5.84
C ASN A 145 -7.78 -13.85 4.77
N ASN A 146 -8.41 -14.93 4.36
CA ASN A 146 -7.83 -15.88 3.41
C ASN A 146 -7.60 -15.26 2.03
N MET A 147 -8.45 -14.33 1.63
CA MET A 147 -8.33 -13.66 0.34
C MET A 147 -7.08 -12.79 0.27
N MET A 148 -6.84 -11.99 1.31
CA MET A 148 -5.61 -11.21 1.42
C MET A 148 -4.38 -12.12 1.58
N SER A 149 -4.50 -13.24 2.30
CA SER A 149 -3.41 -14.18 2.48
C SER A 149 -3.04 -14.91 1.18
N ASN A 150 -4.01 -15.18 0.31
CA ASN A 150 -3.77 -15.89 -0.95
C ASN A 150 -3.26 -14.96 -2.07
N ASN A 151 -3.58 -13.68 -2.01
CA ASN A 151 -3.13 -12.70 -3.01
C ASN A 151 -2.76 -11.35 -2.38
N PRO A 152 -1.71 -11.32 -1.53
CA PRO A 152 -1.37 -10.15 -0.71
C PRO A 152 -0.98 -8.93 -1.56
N LYS A 153 -0.20 -9.13 -2.61
CA LYS A 153 0.32 -8.06 -3.47
C LYS A 153 -0.78 -7.14 -3.99
N GLU A 154 -1.71 -7.70 -4.75
CA GLU A 154 -2.74 -6.91 -5.45
C GLU A 154 -3.71 -6.26 -4.47
N VAL A 155 -4.07 -6.99 -3.40
CA VAL A 155 -4.98 -6.49 -2.37
C VAL A 155 -4.36 -5.34 -1.60
N LEU A 156 -3.16 -5.52 -1.06
CA LEU A 156 -2.47 -4.51 -0.25
C LEU A 156 -2.11 -3.27 -1.07
N LYS A 157 -1.83 -3.44 -2.36
CA LYS A 157 -1.59 -2.34 -3.30
C LYS A 157 -2.85 -1.51 -3.56
N SER A 158 -4.02 -2.16 -3.55
CA SER A 158 -5.29 -1.50 -3.82
C SER A 158 -5.85 -0.73 -2.63
N MET A 159 -5.46 -1.08 -1.41
CA MET A 159 -6.00 -0.49 -0.19
C MET A 159 -5.25 0.77 0.23
N PRO A 160 -5.95 1.89 0.44
CA PRO A 160 -5.31 3.12 0.93
C PRO A 160 -4.86 2.96 2.38
N ALA A 161 -3.66 3.41 2.69
CA ALA A 161 -3.09 3.28 4.03
C ALA A 161 -3.81 4.13 5.09
N ASN A 162 -4.44 5.23 4.71
CA ASN A 162 -5.22 6.08 5.61
C ASN A 162 -6.48 5.41 6.22
N THR A 163 -6.83 4.21 5.75
CA THR A 163 -7.89 3.38 6.33
C THR A 163 -7.39 2.49 7.47
N ILE A 164 -6.09 2.48 7.72
CA ILE A 164 -5.44 1.62 8.68
C ILE A 164 -4.97 2.43 9.89
N LYS A 165 -5.21 1.89 11.07
CA LYS A 165 -4.76 2.45 12.32
C LYS A 165 -3.31 2.05 12.61
N TYR A 166 -3.06 0.74 12.63
CA TYR A 166 -1.72 0.18 12.79
C TYR A 166 -1.63 -1.21 12.15
N ILE A 167 -0.41 -1.66 11.92
CA ILE A 167 -0.10 -3.01 11.44
C ILE A 167 0.70 -3.71 12.52
N GLU A 168 0.26 -4.92 12.90
CA GLU A 168 1.00 -5.78 13.81
C GLU A 168 1.67 -6.92 13.03
N VAL A 169 2.94 -7.13 13.28
CA VAL A 169 3.68 -8.32 12.83
C VAL A 169 3.80 -9.27 14.02
N ILE A 170 3.02 -10.33 14.00
CA ILE A 170 3.00 -11.35 15.06
C ILE A 170 4.00 -12.43 14.65
N THR A 171 5.10 -12.54 15.40
CA THR A 171 6.21 -13.47 15.12
C THR A 171 6.06 -14.80 15.82
N SER A 172 5.22 -14.89 16.85
CA SER A 172 4.94 -16.10 17.60
C SER A 172 3.44 -16.36 17.66
N PRO A 173 2.84 -16.77 16.52
CA PRO A 173 1.39 -16.87 16.39
C PRO A 173 0.74 -18.05 17.14
N GLY A 174 1.56 -18.87 17.82
CA GLY A 174 1.10 -20.00 18.60
C GLY A 174 1.04 -21.31 17.84
N ALA A 175 0.93 -22.43 18.57
CA ALA A 175 1.10 -23.80 18.07
C ALA A 175 0.18 -24.19 16.88
N LYS A 176 -0.99 -23.57 16.77
CA LYS A 176 -1.91 -23.79 15.63
C LYS A 176 -1.27 -23.35 14.30
N TYR A 177 -0.55 -22.24 14.30
CA TYR A 177 0.06 -21.67 13.10
C TYR A 177 1.47 -22.21 12.85
N ASP A 178 2.18 -22.62 13.90
CA ASP A 178 3.47 -23.29 13.80
C ASP A 178 3.35 -24.61 13.02
N ALA A 179 2.25 -25.34 13.21
CA ALA A 179 1.95 -26.58 12.49
C ALA A 179 1.71 -26.37 10.97
N GLU A 180 1.34 -25.16 10.54
CA GLU A 180 1.17 -24.80 9.13
C GLU A 180 2.48 -24.31 8.48
N GLY A 181 3.57 -24.18 9.25
CA GLY A 181 4.87 -23.72 8.74
C GLY A 181 4.88 -22.26 8.28
N ILE A 182 4.04 -21.41 8.86
CA ILE A 182 3.97 -19.99 8.49
C ILE A 182 5.01 -19.17 9.28
N GLY A 183 5.65 -18.21 8.61
CA GLY A 183 6.67 -17.33 9.20
C GLY A 183 6.12 -16.24 10.11
N GLY A 184 4.79 -16.05 10.15
CA GLY A 184 4.14 -15.06 11.00
C GLY A 184 2.75 -14.67 10.52
N ILE A 185 2.12 -13.77 11.27
CA ILE A 185 0.82 -13.18 10.92
C ILE A 185 0.99 -11.67 10.78
N LEU A 186 0.52 -11.13 9.68
CA LEU A 186 0.38 -9.71 9.44
C LEU A 186 -1.05 -9.29 9.80
N ASN A 187 -1.25 -8.68 10.96
CA ASN A 187 -2.57 -8.23 11.38
C ASN A 187 -2.75 -6.74 11.05
N ILE A 188 -3.67 -6.46 10.15
CA ILE A 188 -4.00 -5.10 9.71
C ILE A 188 -5.19 -4.62 10.53
N VAL A 189 -4.96 -3.62 11.38
CA VAL A 189 -6.01 -3.04 12.21
C VAL A 189 -6.50 -1.75 11.57
N THR A 190 -7.79 -1.75 11.22
CA THR A 190 -8.42 -0.63 10.52
C THR A 190 -8.82 0.48 11.49
N VAL A 191 -8.89 1.72 11.00
CA VAL A 191 -9.48 2.85 11.73
C VAL A 191 -10.97 2.56 11.91
N GLY A 192 -11.43 2.14 13.08
CA GLY A 192 -12.81 1.74 13.10
C GLY A 192 -13.58 1.48 14.37
N SER A 193 -13.02 1.54 15.57
CA SER A 193 -13.86 1.38 16.77
C SER A 193 -14.48 2.67 17.30
N GLY A 194 -14.20 3.81 16.69
CA GLY A 194 -14.75 5.12 17.08
C GLY A 194 -15.10 6.02 15.90
N PHE A 195 -14.91 5.55 14.67
CA PHE A 195 -15.22 6.32 13.47
C PHE A 195 -16.65 6.02 13.03
N GLU A 196 -17.48 7.03 12.95
CA GLU A 196 -18.75 7.02 12.23
C GLU A 196 -18.61 7.92 11.01
N GLY A 197 -19.01 7.44 9.84
CA GLY A 197 -18.91 8.18 8.60
C GLY A 197 -18.61 7.27 7.41
N TYR A 198 -18.11 7.88 6.37
CA TYR A 198 -17.76 7.17 5.14
C TYR A 198 -16.38 7.60 4.64
N THR A 199 -15.73 6.71 3.93
CA THR A 199 -14.55 7.02 3.13
C THR A 199 -14.68 6.37 1.76
N ALA A 200 -14.17 7.03 0.74
CA ALA A 200 -14.10 6.48 -0.60
C ALA A 200 -12.79 6.93 -1.25
N THR A 201 -12.15 6.01 -1.97
CA THR A 201 -10.92 6.25 -2.71
C THR A 201 -11.08 5.71 -4.12
N PHE A 202 -10.66 6.49 -5.10
CA PHE A 202 -10.56 6.08 -6.49
C PHE A 202 -9.10 6.16 -6.93
N ARG A 203 -8.64 5.16 -7.67
CA ARG A 203 -7.31 5.07 -8.22
C ARG A 203 -7.38 4.81 -9.71
N GLY A 204 -6.44 5.40 -10.44
CA GLY A 204 -6.16 5.04 -11.82
C GLY A 204 -4.66 4.95 -12.03
N ASN A 205 -4.21 3.99 -12.80
CA ASN A 205 -2.82 3.87 -13.22
C ASN A 205 -2.78 3.49 -14.71
N ALA A 206 -1.76 4.00 -15.37
CA ALA A 206 -1.48 3.66 -16.75
C ALA A 206 0.05 3.56 -16.95
N ASN A 207 0.45 2.61 -17.75
CA ASN A 207 1.82 2.43 -18.19
C ASN A 207 1.83 1.98 -19.66
N ASN A 208 2.99 1.79 -20.24
CA ASN A 208 3.12 1.36 -21.64
C ASN A 208 2.56 -0.05 -21.91
N ASN A 209 2.33 -0.85 -20.86
CA ASN A 209 1.85 -2.23 -21.00
C ASN A 209 0.39 -2.40 -20.59
N GLY A 210 -0.26 -1.39 -20.01
CA GLY A 210 -1.63 -1.54 -19.56
C GLY A 210 -2.20 -0.36 -18.78
N VAL A 211 -3.43 -0.56 -18.36
CA VAL A 211 -4.19 0.41 -17.57
C VAL A 211 -4.88 -0.30 -16.41
N GLY A 212 -5.05 0.41 -15.31
CA GLY A 212 -5.76 -0.11 -14.16
C GLY A 212 -6.63 0.95 -13.50
N ALA A 213 -7.70 0.50 -12.89
CA ALA A 213 -8.57 1.32 -12.07
C ALA A 213 -8.99 0.56 -10.83
N GLY A 214 -9.09 1.28 -9.71
CA GLY A 214 -9.50 0.70 -8.45
C GLY A 214 -10.35 1.66 -7.62
N THR A 215 -11.22 1.09 -6.83
CA THR A 215 -12.04 1.81 -5.86
C THR A 215 -12.05 1.10 -4.52
N TYR A 216 -12.10 1.87 -3.48
CA TYR A 216 -12.37 1.41 -2.12
C TYR A 216 -13.42 2.33 -1.50
N ALA A 217 -14.39 1.75 -0.81
CA ALA A 217 -15.39 2.49 -0.06
C ALA A 217 -15.64 1.80 1.28
N MET A 218 -15.84 2.58 2.33
CA MET A 218 -16.23 2.09 3.64
C MET A 218 -17.26 3.05 4.25
N VAL A 219 -18.26 2.49 4.89
CA VAL A 219 -19.26 3.21 5.68
C VAL A 219 -19.36 2.54 7.04
N LYS A 220 -19.26 3.33 8.11
CA LYS A 220 -19.60 2.90 9.46
C LYS A 220 -20.71 3.79 10.03
N GLN A 221 -21.81 3.17 10.40
CA GLN A 221 -22.94 3.83 11.03
C GLN A 221 -23.43 3.00 12.23
N GLY A 222 -23.22 3.51 13.42
CA GLY A 222 -23.54 2.80 14.66
C GLY A 222 -22.82 1.44 14.73
N LYS A 223 -23.62 0.38 14.77
CA LYS A 223 -23.15 -1.01 14.89
C LYS A 223 -22.79 -1.68 13.55
N LEU A 224 -23.10 -1.04 12.44
CA LEU A 224 -22.88 -1.58 11.09
C LEU A 224 -21.65 -0.94 10.46
N THR A 225 -20.74 -1.79 9.98
CA THR A 225 -19.64 -1.40 9.10
C THR A 225 -19.77 -2.17 7.80
N VAL A 226 -19.73 -1.47 6.69
CA VAL A 226 -19.68 -2.07 5.35
C VAL A 226 -18.50 -1.52 4.61
N SER A 227 -17.70 -2.39 4.05
CA SER A 227 -16.58 -2.02 3.17
C SER A 227 -16.64 -2.77 1.85
N ALA A 228 -16.23 -2.12 0.79
CA ALA A 228 -16.14 -2.70 -0.53
C ALA A 228 -14.87 -2.19 -1.22
N ASN A 229 -14.23 -3.07 -1.96
CA ASN A 229 -13.20 -2.66 -2.90
C ASN A 229 -13.36 -3.42 -4.22
N TYR A 230 -12.91 -2.82 -5.29
CA TYR A 230 -12.82 -3.45 -6.58
C TYR A 230 -11.65 -2.88 -7.36
N ASN A 231 -10.90 -3.74 -8.01
CA ASN A 231 -9.76 -3.38 -8.85
C ASN A 231 -9.84 -4.14 -10.16
N TYR A 232 -9.53 -3.45 -11.23
CA TYR A 232 -9.42 -3.98 -12.57
C TYR A 232 -8.08 -3.52 -13.16
N ASN A 233 -7.28 -4.45 -13.62
CA ASN A 233 -6.03 -4.19 -14.32
C ASN A 233 -6.04 -4.90 -15.65
N TYR A 234 -5.91 -4.16 -16.73
CA TYR A 234 -5.71 -4.68 -18.07
C TYR A 234 -4.22 -4.62 -18.40
N ASN A 235 -3.68 -5.72 -18.89
CA ASN A 235 -2.30 -5.84 -19.33
C ASN A 235 -2.27 -6.27 -20.80
N ASN A 236 -1.39 -5.63 -21.59
CA ASN A 236 -1.11 -5.95 -22.97
C ASN A 236 0.41 -6.00 -23.12
N SER A 237 0.97 -7.16 -22.81
CA SER A 237 2.42 -7.35 -22.83
C SER A 237 2.98 -7.13 -24.24
N PRO A 238 4.14 -6.50 -24.36
CA PRO A 238 4.85 -6.44 -25.63
C PRO A 238 5.13 -7.87 -26.15
N ARG A 239 5.34 -7.99 -27.45
CA ARG A 239 5.73 -9.27 -28.04
C ARG A 239 7.12 -9.65 -27.50
N SER A 240 7.23 -10.84 -26.95
CA SER A 240 8.51 -11.45 -26.58
C SER A 240 9.02 -12.32 -27.71
N TYR A 241 10.33 -12.41 -27.84
CA TYR A 241 11.02 -13.26 -28.78
C TYR A 241 11.98 -14.14 -27.99
N SER A 242 12.12 -15.37 -28.43
CA SER A 242 13.03 -16.35 -27.80
C SER A 242 13.63 -17.22 -28.90
N ASP A 243 14.94 -17.28 -28.88
CA ASP A 243 15.73 -18.15 -29.72
C ASP A 243 16.34 -19.23 -28.81
N SER A 244 16.25 -20.47 -29.22
CA SER A 244 16.84 -21.58 -28.50
C SER A 244 17.64 -22.46 -29.41
N TYR A 245 18.76 -22.92 -28.91
CA TYR A 245 19.68 -23.83 -29.56
C TYR A 245 19.96 -25.00 -28.63
N ARG A 246 19.85 -26.21 -29.16
CA ARG A 246 20.16 -27.45 -28.44
C ARG A 246 21.03 -28.35 -29.31
N GLU A 247 22.11 -28.85 -28.76
CA GLU A 247 22.98 -29.84 -29.36
C GLU A 247 22.75 -31.20 -28.67
N ASN A 248 22.56 -32.24 -29.49
CA ASN A 248 22.56 -33.62 -29.07
C ASN A 248 23.98 -34.15 -29.10
N TYR A 249 24.51 -34.52 -27.96
CA TYR A 249 25.89 -35.10 -27.88
C TYR A 249 25.94 -36.54 -28.33
N GLU A 250 24.86 -37.29 -28.11
CA GLU A 250 24.72 -38.69 -28.53
C GLU A 250 23.42 -38.83 -29.34
N PRO A 251 23.37 -38.34 -30.60
CA PRO A 251 22.19 -38.44 -31.42
C PRO A 251 21.94 -39.90 -31.84
N ASP A 252 20.68 -40.34 -31.67
CA ASP A 252 20.26 -41.68 -32.12
C ASP A 252 20.32 -41.83 -33.65
N LYS A 253 20.27 -40.69 -34.36
CA LYS A 253 20.36 -40.58 -35.82
C LYS A 253 21.33 -39.45 -36.20
N GLU A 254 22.19 -39.65 -37.17
CA GLU A 254 23.20 -38.68 -37.63
C GLU A 254 22.56 -37.30 -38.01
N ASN A 255 21.30 -37.29 -38.40
CA ASN A 255 20.61 -36.07 -38.86
C ASN A 255 19.92 -35.32 -37.71
N GLU A 256 20.02 -35.76 -36.46
CA GLU A 256 19.31 -35.17 -35.32
C GLU A 256 20.29 -34.56 -34.31
N LYS A 257 21.22 -33.77 -34.80
CA LYS A 257 22.31 -33.24 -33.96
C LYS A 257 21.98 -31.84 -33.40
N TYR A 258 21.44 -30.95 -34.20
CA TYR A 258 21.23 -29.55 -33.79
C TYR A 258 19.77 -29.14 -33.94
N LEU A 259 19.13 -28.79 -32.83
CA LEU A 259 17.76 -28.25 -32.83
C LEU A 259 17.82 -26.72 -32.63
N GLU A 260 17.31 -26.00 -33.62
CA GLU A 260 17.15 -24.55 -33.56
C GLU A 260 15.67 -24.22 -33.50
N SER A 261 15.30 -23.31 -32.59
CA SER A 261 13.90 -22.87 -32.46
C SER A 261 13.84 -21.38 -32.20
N GLU A 262 13.14 -20.68 -33.06
CA GLU A 262 12.79 -19.27 -32.90
C GLU A 262 11.32 -19.17 -32.57
N SER A 263 10.96 -18.44 -31.55
CA SER A 263 9.56 -18.25 -31.21
C SER A 263 9.24 -16.81 -30.82
N SER A 264 8.01 -16.45 -30.98
CA SER A 264 7.46 -15.19 -30.50
C SER A 264 6.15 -15.41 -29.79
N SER A 265 5.90 -14.66 -28.74
CA SER A 265 4.66 -14.73 -27.97
C SER A 265 4.14 -13.36 -27.63
N LYS A 266 2.84 -13.19 -27.69
CA LYS A 266 2.14 -11.99 -27.24
C LYS A 266 0.95 -12.40 -26.38
N SER A 267 0.89 -11.83 -25.18
CA SER A 267 -0.22 -12.04 -24.24
C SER A 267 -0.91 -10.72 -23.92
N LYS A 268 -2.23 -10.80 -23.76
CA LYS A 268 -3.05 -9.72 -23.21
C LYS A 268 -4.13 -10.31 -22.33
N GLY A 269 -4.43 -9.61 -21.26
CA GLY A 269 -5.42 -10.11 -20.32
C GLY A 269 -5.85 -9.06 -19.32
N ASN A 270 -6.69 -9.47 -18.41
CA ASN A 270 -7.08 -8.64 -17.28
C ASN A 270 -6.98 -9.44 -15.98
N PHE A 271 -6.69 -8.74 -14.90
CA PHE A 271 -6.79 -9.23 -13.55
C PHE A 271 -7.84 -8.40 -12.82
N GLN A 272 -8.72 -9.07 -12.11
CA GLN A 272 -9.79 -8.46 -11.34
C GLN A 272 -9.73 -8.95 -9.89
N TYR A 273 -10.01 -8.05 -8.99
CA TYR A 273 -10.10 -8.32 -7.58
C TYR A 273 -11.25 -7.49 -6.99
N GLY A 274 -12.10 -8.11 -6.20
CA GLY A 274 -13.20 -7.44 -5.52
C GLY A 274 -13.50 -8.07 -4.19
N ASN A 275 -13.86 -7.25 -3.19
CA ASN A 275 -14.27 -7.69 -1.87
C ASN A 275 -15.42 -6.81 -1.37
N LEU A 276 -16.40 -7.44 -0.75
CA LEU A 276 -17.48 -6.81 0.00
C LEU A 276 -17.53 -7.45 1.37
N GLU A 277 -17.45 -6.65 2.43
CA GLU A 277 -17.56 -7.12 3.80
C GLU A 277 -18.59 -6.27 4.55
N ALA A 278 -19.41 -6.93 5.33
CA ALA A 278 -20.33 -6.30 6.26
C ALA A 278 -20.15 -6.90 7.66
N SER A 279 -19.90 -6.04 8.64
CA SER A 279 -19.74 -6.43 10.05
C SER A 279 -20.79 -5.74 10.88
N TYR A 280 -21.50 -6.51 11.72
CA TYR A 280 -22.53 -6.02 12.62
C TYR A 280 -22.19 -6.35 14.07
N GLU A 281 -21.96 -5.30 14.86
CA GLU A 281 -21.74 -5.38 16.30
C GLU A 281 -23.06 -5.61 17.03
N ILE A 282 -23.45 -6.87 17.26
CA ILE A 282 -24.69 -7.21 17.97
C ILE A 282 -24.69 -6.52 19.34
N ASP A 283 -23.59 -6.70 20.06
CA ASP A 283 -23.26 -5.99 21.30
C ASP A 283 -21.73 -5.92 21.48
N THR A 284 -21.24 -5.41 22.60
CA THR A 284 -19.81 -5.26 22.92
C THR A 284 -19.02 -6.58 22.91
N LEU A 285 -19.71 -7.73 22.99
CA LEU A 285 -19.10 -9.05 23.07
C LEU A 285 -19.32 -9.91 21.83
N ARG A 286 -20.28 -9.55 20.97
CA ARG A 286 -20.72 -10.38 19.84
C ARG A 286 -20.63 -9.59 18.55
N LEU A 287 -19.99 -10.20 17.56
CA LEU A 287 -19.81 -9.66 16.22
C LEU A 287 -20.25 -10.69 15.19
N LEU A 288 -21.00 -10.26 14.20
CA LEU A 288 -21.31 -11.02 13.00
C LEU A 288 -20.62 -10.36 11.81
N THR A 289 -19.88 -11.14 11.04
CA THR A 289 -19.25 -10.68 9.81
C THR A 289 -19.69 -11.55 8.64
N VAL A 290 -20.04 -10.92 7.54
CA VAL A 290 -20.32 -11.57 6.26
C VAL A 290 -19.41 -10.96 5.24
N ALA A 291 -18.66 -11.77 4.50
CA ALA A 291 -17.82 -11.29 3.43
C ALA A 291 -18.02 -12.11 2.16
N PHE A 292 -17.91 -11.42 1.05
CA PHE A 292 -17.90 -11.98 -0.29
C PHE A 292 -16.67 -11.45 -1.02
N GLY A 293 -15.93 -12.31 -1.69
CA GLY A 293 -14.75 -11.96 -2.43
C GLY A 293 -14.65 -12.68 -3.75
N MET A 294 -14.02 -12.00 -4.70
CA MET A 294 -13.62 -12.60 -5.96
C MET A 294 -12.26 -12.07 -6.38
N TYR A 295 -11.45 -12.92 -6.94
CA TYR A 295 -10.25 -12.53 -7.67
C TYR A 295 -10.01 -13.49 -8.82
N GLY A 296 -9.38 -13.03 -9.88
CA GLY A 296 -9.10 -13.88 -11.02
C GLY A 296 -8.61 -13.11 -12.22
N SER A 297 -8.28 -13.89 -13.22
CA SER A 297 -7.70 -13.40 -14.46
C SER A 297 -8.40 -14.02 -15.67
N SER A 298 -8.44 -13.29 -16.76
CA SER A 298 -8.65 -13.86 -18.07
C SER A 298 -7.60 -13.32 -19.03
N ASP A 299 -7.05 -14.21 -19.83
CA ASP A 299 -5.98 -13.87 -20.76
C ASP A 299 -6.20 -14.51 -22.13
N LYS A 300 -5.56 -13.90 -23.11
CA LYS A 300 -5.44 -14.40 -24.48
C LYS A 300 -3.98 -14.37 -24.86
N SER A 301 -3.49 -15.47 -25.36
CA SER A 301 -2.12 -15.60 -25.85
C SER A 301 -2.08 -16.04 -27.30
N ASN A 302 -1.18 -15.43 -28.04
CA ASN A 302 -0.84 -15.85 -29.40
C ASN A 302 0.66 -16.08 -29.43
N SER A 303 1.08 -17.27 -29.82
CA SER A 303 2.49 -17.61 -29.96
C SER A 303 2.71 -18.41 -31.23
N GLY A 304 3.87 -18.26 -31.79
CA GLY A 304 4.25 -19.03 -32.96
C GLY A 304 5.76 -18.98 -33.15
N GLY A 305 6.27 -19.92 -33.91
CA GLY A 305 7.70 -20.03 -34.12
C GLY A 305 8.07 -21.07 -35.16
N ASN A 306 9.34 -21.06 -35.51
CA ASN A 306 9.96 -22.02 -36.44
C ASN A 306 10.85 -22.97 -35.62
N THR A 307 10.83 -24.23 -35.98
CA THR A 307 11.69 -25.26 -35.41
C THR A 307 12.37 -26.02 -36.53
N ILE A 308 13.67 -26.15 -36.46
CA ILE A 308 14.51 -26.84 -37.46
C ILE A 308 15.45 -27.79 -36.74
N MET A 309 15.47 -29.02 -37.17
CA MET A 309 16.44 -30.05 -36.75
C MET A 309 17.45 -30.28 -37.86
N HIS A 310 18.72 -30.02 -37.59
CA HIS A 310 19.83 -30.23 -38.52
C HIS A 310 20.65 -31.45 -38.18
N GLY A 311 21.27 -32.03 -39.19
CA GLY A 311 22.36 -33.00 -39.08
C GLY A 311 23.66 -32.38 -38.65
N ALA A 312 24.72 -33.20 -38.66
CA ALA A 312 26.05 -32.80 -38.20
C ALA A 312 26.71 -31.69 -39.02
N ASP A 313 26.41 -31.61 -40.32
CA ASP A 313 26.99 -30.64 -41.24
C ASP A 313 26.21 -29.31 -41.34
N ARG A 314 24.99 -29.25 -40.71
CA ARG A 314 24.05 -28.11 -40.74
C ARG A 314 23.59 -27.67 -42.15
N GLN A 315 23.92 -28.36 -43.22
CA GLN A 315 23.50 -28.04 -44.56
C GLN A 315 22.15 -28.61 -44.85
N ASP A 316 21.88 -29.81 -44.35
CA ASP A 316 20.60 -30.49 -44.49
C ASP A 316 19.81 -30.41 -43.18
N PHE A 317 18.51 -30.49 -43.27
CA PHE A 317 17.62 -30.59 -42.11
C PHE A 317 16.90 -31.95 -42.07
N ALA A 318 16.74 -32.51 -40.88
CA ALA A 318 15.97 -33.72 -40.68
C ALA A 318 14.47 -33.46 -40.77
N TYR A 319 14.05 -32.36 -40.17
CA TYR A 319 12.71 -31.83 -40.27
C TYR A 319 12.67 -30.35 -39.93
N ARG A 320 11.66 -29.67 -40.42
CA ARG A 320 11.30 -28.33 -39.96
C ARG A 320 9.77 -28.17 -39.97
N TYR A 321 9.32 -27.31 -39.07
CA TYR A 321 7.89 -26.96 -38.99
C TYR A 321 7.73 -25.59 -38.38
N ARG A 322 6.59 -24.98 -38.62
CA ARG A 322 6.15 -23.76 -37.98
C ARG A 322 4.96 -24.08 -37.07
N THR A 323 4.93 -23.45 -35.89
CA THR A 323 3.78 -23.50 -34.98
C THR A 323 3.02 -22.18 -34.98
N ASP A 324 1.71 -22.25 -34.88
CA ASP A 324 0.82 -21.11 -34.65
C ASP A 324 -0.21 -21.52 -33.58
N ASN A 325 -0.10 -20.87 -32.42
CA ASN A 325 -0.85 -21.26 -31.24
C ASN A 325 -1.67 -20.08 -30.73
N HIS A 326 -2.95 -20.33 -30.48
CA HIS A 326 -3.89 -19.37 -29.95
C HIS A 326 -4.50 -19.95 -28.67
N GLY A 327 -4.44 -19.19 -27.58
CA GLY A 327 -5.00 -19.60 -26.30
C GLY A 327 -5.89 -18.52 -25.69
N LYS A 328 -6.94 -18.97 -25.01
CA LYS A 328 -7.76 -18.17 -24.10
C LYS A 328 -7.88 -18.93 -22.80
N GLY A 329 -7.60 -18.26 -21.70
CA GLY A 329 -7.75 -18.83 -20.37
C GLY A 329 -8.51 -17.88 -19.45
N SER A 330 -9.19 -18.47 -18.48
CA SER A 330 -9.67 -17.72 -17.33
C SER A 330 -9.64 -18.59 -16.09
N TRP A 331 -9.31 -17.98 -14.98
CA TRP A 331 -9.44 -18.60 -13.67
C TRP A 331 -9.95 -17.56 -12.69
N TYR A 332 -10.84 -17.99 -11.83
CA TYR A 332 -11.38 -17.15 -10.76
C TYR A 332 -11.41 -17.94 -9.44
N SER A 333 -11.30 -17.21 -8.34
CA SER A 333 -11.65 -17.71 -7.02
C SER A 333 -12.76 -16.81 -6.48
N ILE A 334 -13.89 -17.42 -6.18
CA ILE A 334 -15.07 -16.76 -5.66
C ILE A 334 -15.31 -17.33 -4.28
N ASN A 335 -15.28 -16.50 -3.26
CA ASN A 335 -15.42 -16.96 -1.89
C ASN A 335 -16.48 -16.17 -1.14
N GLY A 336 -17.11 -16.83 -0.19
CA GLY A 336 -18.01 -16.23 0.77
C GLY A 336 -17.72 -16.77 2.15
N ASN A 337 -17.83 -15.95 3.18
CA ASN A 337 -17.74 -16.40 4.55
C ASN A 337 -18.74 -15.70 5.47
N ILE A 338 -19.15 -16.43 6.48
CA ILE A 338 -19.97 -15.92 7.58
C ILE A 338 -19.28 -16.31 8.88
N ASP A 339 -18.95 -15.33 9.70
CA ASP A 339 -18.28 -15.52 10.98
C ASP A 339 -19.13 -14.94 12.09
N TYR A 340 -19.42 -15.76 13.10
CA TYR A 340 -20.00 -15.32 14.35
C TYR A 340 -18.99 -15.45 15.47
N GLN A 341 -18.65 -14.34 16.09
CA GLN A 341 -17.64 -14.25 17.14
C GLN A 341 -18.27 -13.81 18.46
N ARG A 342 -17.92 -14.49 19.54
CA ARG A 342 -18.34 -14.16 20.90
C ARG A 342 -17.16 -14.15 21.87
N THR A 343 -16.88 -12.97 22.46
CA THR A 343 -15.87 -12.78 23.49
C THR A 343 -16.44 -13.03 24.89
N SER A 344 -15.65 -13.60 25.79
CA SER A 344 -16.07 -13.85 27.16
C SER A 344 -16.16 -12.56 27.98
N ARG A 345 -17.21 -12.44 28.82
CA ARG A 345 -17.34 -11.29 29.75
C ARG A 345 -16.25 -11.28 30.85
N LYS A 346 -15.79 -12.45 31.30
CA LYS A 346 -14.86 -12.59 32.42
C LYS A 346 -13.39 -12.47 31.99
N ASN A 347 -13.08 -12.96 30.81
CA ASN A 347 -11.73 -12.89 30.26
C ASN A 347 -11.82 -12.52 28.77
N LYS A 348 -11.42 -11.30 28.43
CA LYS A 348 -11.51 -10.77 27.04
C LYS A 348 -10.57 -11.50 26.06
N GLU A 349 -9.57 -12.22 26.54
CA GLU A 349 -8.70 -13.04 25.72
C GLU A 349 -9.38 -14.34 25.23
N ARG A 350 -10.44 -14.77 25.94
CA ARG A 350 -11.21 -15.94 25.54
C ARG A 350 -12.32 -15.57 24.58
N MET A 351 -12.26 -16.16 23.41
CA MET A 351 -13.20 -15.91 22.34
C MET A 351 -13.57 -17.22 21.65
N ILE A 352 -14.83 -17.38 21.32
CA ILE A 352 -15.28 -18.46 20.45
C ILE A 352 -15.72 -17.86 19.11
N THR A 353 -15.30 -18.50 18.03
CA THR A 353 -15.68 -18.10 16.66
C THR A 353 -16.26 -19.31 15.93
N PHE A 354 -17.42 -19.12 15.34
CA PHE A 354 -18.02 -20.06 14.40
C PHE A 354 -17.89 -19.48 13.00
N SER A 355 -17.26 -20.21 12.11
CA SER A 355 -17.00 -19.80 10.74
C SER A 355 -17.59 -20.78 9.75
N TYR A 356 -18.27 -20.28 8.74
CA TYR A 356 -18.61 -21.04 7.54
C TYR A 356 -18.03 -20.35 6.33
N LYS A 357 -17.31 -21.11 5.51
CA LYS A 357 -16.68 -20.61 4.29
C LYS A 357 -17.11 -21.47 3.10
N ILE A 358 -17.31 -20.82 1.97
CA ILE A 358 -17.49 -21.44 0.67
C ILE A 358 -16.49 -20.82 -0.30
N ASN A 359 -15.83 -21.65 -1.10
CA ASN A 359 -14.92 -21.23 -2.15
C ASN A 359 -15.23 -22.00 -3.42
N SER A 360 -15.33 -21.30 -4.54
CA SER A 360 -15.51 -21.86 -5.88
C SER A 360 -14.43 -21.36 -6.80
N GLN A 361 -13.79 -22.26 -7.55
CA GLN A 361 -12.66 -21.96 -8.42
C GLN A 361 -12.93 -22.40 -9.86
N PRO A 362 -13.78 -21.66 -10.60
CA PRO A 362 -14.00 -21.93 -12.00
C PRO A 362 -12.76 -21.59 -12.82
N GLN A 363 -12.37 -22.49 -13.68
CA GLN A 363 -11.27 -22.34 -14.62
C GLN A 363 -11.71 -22.78 -16.02
N THR A 364 -11.31 -22.05 -17.02
CA THR A 364 -11.50 -22.40 -18.42
C THR A 364 -10.17 -22.28 -19.17
N ASN A 365 -9.95 -23.19 -20.10
CA ASN A 365 -8.83 -23.14 -21.02
C ASN A 365 -9.33 -23.58 -22.40
N ASP A 366 -9.10 -22.76 -23.40
CA ASP A 366 -9.43 -23.01 -24.80
C ASP A 366 -8.19 -22.67 -25.63
N SER A 367 -7.58 -23.68 -26.24
CA SER A 367 -6.34 -23.52 -26.98
C SER A 367 -6.33 -24.30 -28.27
N TYR A 368 -5.84 -23.65 -29.31
CA TYR A 368 -5.60 -24.21 -30.62
C TYR A 368 -4.10 -24.25 -30.86
N ASN A 369 -3.59 -25.42 -31.24
CA ASN A 369 -2.21 -25.61 -31.63
C ASN A 369 -2.20 -26.10 -33.09
N THR A 370 -1.54 -25.33 -33.94
CA THR A 370 -1.49 -25.58 -35.36
C THR A 370 -0.03 -25.74 -35.79
N TYR A 371 0.23 -26.79 -36.50
CA TYR A 371 1.52 -27.07 -37.14
C TYR A 371 1.39 -26.80 -38.61
N LEU A 372 2.33 -26.00 -39.12
CA LEU A 372 2.32 -25.50 -40.53
C LEU A 372 3.71 -25.74 -41.13
N ASP A 373 3.76 -25.76 -42.46
CA ASP A 373 5.00 -25.84 -43.22
C ASP A 373 5.90 -27.01 -42.76
N ILE A 374 5.28 -28.16 -42.51
CA ILE A 374 5.99 -29.35 -42.08
C ILE A 374 6.72 -29.94 -43.29
N GLU A 375 8.05 -29.94 -43.20
CA GLU A 375 8.90 -30.50 -44.22
C GLU A 375 9.77 -31.60 -43.62
N PRO A 376 9.54 -32.85 -43.98
CA PRO A 376 10.46 -33.95 -43.75
C PRO A 376 11.52 -34.00 -44.83
N ASP A 377 12.71 -34.52 -44.55
CA ASP A 377 13.56 -35.09 -45.58
C ASP A 377 12.80 -36.21 -46.31
N GLU A 378 12.82 -36.24 -47.63
CA GLU A 378 12.01 -37.11 -48.51
C GLU A 378 12.00 -38.60 -48.11
N ASN A 379 12.98 -39.02 -47.29
CA ASN A 379 13.13 -40.40 -46.82
C ASN A 379 12.51 -40.67 -45.40
N LYS A 380 11.87 -39.68 -44.72
CA LYS A 380 11.57 -39.77 -43.29
C LYS A 380 10.16 -39.39 -42.86
N LEU A 381 9.15 -39.80 -43.58
CA LEU A 381 7.74 -39.70 -43.22
C LEU A 381 7.45 -40.28 -41.78
N ASP A 382 8.31 -41.15 -41.29
CA ASP A 382 8.16 -41.74 -39.97
C ASP A 382 8.47 -40.76 -38.81
N ILE A 383 9.34 -39.77 -39.02
CA ILE A 383 9.64 -38.73 -38.03
C ILE A 383 8.40 -37.87 -37.70
N ILE A 384 7.60 -37.54 -38.71
CA ILE A 384 6.36 -36.76 -38.48
C ILE A 384 5.38 -37.55 -37.61
N LYS A 385 5.29 -38.87 -37.82
CA LYS A 385 4.47 -39.74 -37.00
C LYS A 385 5.01 -39.88 -35.59
N GLU A 386 6.32 -40.01 -35.45
CA GLU A 386 7.01 -40.11 -34.15
C GLU A 386 6.86 -38.82 -33.35
N LEU A 387 6.98 -37.63 -33.94
CA LEU A 387 6.80 -36.33 -33.29
C LEU A 387 5.32 -35.99 -33.04
N SER A 388 4.38 -36.76 -33.55
CA SER A 388 2.93 -36.51 -33.40
C SER A 388 2.50 -35.08 -33.75
N LEU A 389 3.06 -34.49 -34.81
CA LEU A 389 2.77 -33.12 -35.28
C LEU A 389 1.37 -33.01 -35.85
N LYS A 390 0.33 -33.03 -35.01
CA LYS A 390 -1.06 -32.92 -35.38
C LYS A 390 -1.66 -31.66 -34.77
N ASN A 391 -2.43 -30.96 -35.61
CA ASN A 391 -3.25 -29.86 -35.07
C ASN A 391 -4.24 -30.40 -34.07
N PHE A 392 -4.35 -29.72 -32.94
CA PHE A 392 -5.32 -30.09 -31.92
C PHE A 392 -5.95 -28.85 -31.26
N HIS A 393 -7.16 -29.06 -30.81
CA HIS A 393 -7.93 -28.11 -30.02
C HIS A 393 -8.16 -28.73 -28.64
N SER A 394 -7.89 -27.95 -27.60
CA SER A 394 -8.15 -28.33 -26.23
C SER A 394 -9.13 -27.33 -25.61
N ASP A 395 -10.32 -27.80 -25.22
CA ASP A 395 -11.32 -27.05 -24.46
C ASP A 395 -11.52 -27.72 -23.12
N GLY A 396 -11.12 -27.06 -22.07
CA GLY A 396 -11.20 -27.53 -20.69
C GLY A 396 -11.99 -26.58 -19.81
N LYS A 397 -12.91 -27.14 -19.02
CA LYS A 397 -13.67 -26.42 -18.00
C LYS A 397 -13.60 -27.20 -16.69
N THR A 398 -13.16 -26.53 -15.64
CA THR A 398 -13.04 -27.11 -14.30
C THR A 398 -13.66 -26.17 -13.30
N ASN A 399 -14.30 -26.70 -12.29
CA ASN A 399 -14.74 -25.92 -11.12
C ASN A 399 -14.54 -26.79 -9.87
N THR A 400 -13.72 -26.30 -8.96
CA THR A 400 -13.54 -26.88 -7.65
C THR A 400 -14.35 -26.08 -6.65
N MET A 401 -15.16 -26.77 -5.83
CA MET A 401 -15.93 -26.16 -4.76
C MET A 401 -15.52 -26.75 -3.42
N GLU A 402 -15.18 -25.89 -2.48
CA GLU A 402 -14.81 -26.25 -1.12
C GLU A 402 -15.75 -25.56 -0.13
N GLN A 403 -16.16 -26.28 0.92
CA GLN A 403 -16.93 -25.75 2.02
C GLN A 403 -16.25 -26.12 3.33
N THR A 404 -16.10 -25.16 4.21
CA THR A 404 -15.41 -25.33 5.49
C THR A 404 -16.29 -24.83 6.62
N PHE A 405 -16.49 -25.67 7.63
CA PHE A 405 -17.04 -25.30 8.92
C PHE A 405 -15.92 -25.35 9.95
N GLN A 406 -15.75 -24.26 10.68
CA GLN A 406 -14.68 -24.15 11.68
C GLN A 406 -15.24 -23.59 12.98
N VAL A 407 -14.75 -24.12 14.09
CA VAL A 407 -15.02 -23.58 15.43
C VAL A 407 -13.67 -23.38 16.12
N ASP A 408 -13.39 -22.14 16.52
CA ASP A 408 -12.18 -21.75 17.24
C ASP A 408 -12.56 -21.28 18.66
N TYR A 409 -11.77 -21.74 19.68
CA TYR A 409 -11.97 -21.33 21.08
C TYR A 409 -10.63 -20.99 21.73
#